data_062a4b35d257f6ef744e3994e33d02af
#
_entry.id   062a4b35d257f6ef744e3994e33d02af
#
_cell.length_a   1.000
_cell.length_b   1.000
_cell.length_c   1.000
_cell.angle_alpha   90.00
_cell.angle_beta   90.00
_cell.angle_gamma   90.00
#
_symmetry.space_group_name_H-M   'P 1'
#
loop_
_entity.id
_entity.type
_entity.pdbx_description
1 polymer ?
#
loop_
_entity_poly.entity_id
_entity_poly.type
_entity_poly.pdbx_seq_one_letter_code
_entity_poly.pdbx_strand_id
1 'polypeptide(L)'
;MIVFVSFALFCLLFIRFSRYRNRTVAFFHPYCDAGGGGEKVLWEAVRAIKEAHPEYSIFIYTGDDAAEDAILARAVSRFDLKLPDDIRLVKLKYRWLVEASTWPYFTLAGQSIGSIILALEAVIKESGSA
;
A
#
# COMPACT_ATOMS: atom_id res chain seq x y z
N MET A 1 6.02 16.72 30.25
CA MET A 1 7.09 17.30 29.42
C MET A 1 7.61 16.32 28.37
N ILE A 2 7.97 15.09 28.73
CA ILE A 2 8.49 14.06 27.78
C ILE A 2 7.49 13.73 26.67
N VAL A 3 6.20 13.57 26.99
CA VAL A 3 5.13 13.25 26.00
C VAL A 3 4.98 14.36 24.96
N PHE A 4 5.05 15.63 25.36
CA PHE A 4 4.97 16.76 24.45
C PHE A 4 6.18 16.84 23.50
N VAL A 5 7.36 16.55 24.01
CA VAL A 5 8.60 16.52 23.20
C VAL A 5 8.54 15.37 22.19
N SER A 6 8.07 14.18 22.60
CA SER A 6 7.91 13.04 21.72
C SER A 6 6.86 13.30 20.63
N PHE A 7 5.75 13.93 20.97
CA PHE A 7 4.72 14.29 20.01
C PHE A 7 5.19 15.36 19.02
N ALA A 8 5.90 16.39 19.51
CA ALA A 8 6.48 17.43 18.66
C ALA A 8 7.53 16.86 17.71
N LEU A 9 8.40 15.96 18.19
CA LEU A 9 9.38 15.27 17.37
C LEU A 9 8.72 14.38 16.32
N PHE A 10 7.66 13.66 16.69
CA PHE A 10 6.86 12.87 15.76
C PHE A 10 6.22 13.75 14.67
N CYS A 11 5.61 14.89 15.06
CA CYS A 11 5.04 15.83 14.11
C CYS A 11 6.10 16.44 13.19
N LEU A 12 7.28 16.80 13.71
CA LEU A 12 8.38 17.33 12.92
C LEU A 12 8.93 16.30 11.94
N LEU A 13 9.09 15.04 12.36
CA LEU A 13 9.50 13.94 11.51
C LEU A 13 8.44 13.66 10.44
N PHE A 14 7.17 13.67 10.80
CA PHE A 14 6.05 13.48 9.88
C PHE A 14 5.97 14.60 8.83
N ILE A 15 6.12 15.87 9.23
CA ILE A 15 6.15 17.03 8.32
C ILE A 15 7.38 16.96 7.40
N ARG A 16 8.54 16.59 7.94
CA ARG A 16 9.78 16.46 7.15
C ARG A 16 9.65 15.32 6.14
N PHE A 17 9.05 14.21 6.52
CA PHE A 17 8.78 13.06 5.67
C PHE A 17 7.74 13.40 4.58
N SER A 18 6.67 14.13 4.93
CA SER A 18 5.64 14.57 3.99
C SER A 18 6.16 15.56 2.93
N ARG A 19 7.16 16.38 3.25
CA ARG A 19 7.75 17.37 2.32
C ARG A 19 8.63 16.75 1.23
N TYR A 20 9.11 15.53 1.42
CA TYR A 20 10.03 14.86 0.50
C TYR A 20 9.31 14.04 -0.58
N ARG A 21 7.99 14.04 -0.57
CA ARG A 21 7.17 13.16 -1.45
C ARG A 21 6.80 13.91 -2.73
N ASN A 22 7.64 13.77 -3.72
CA ASN A 22 7.34 14.24 -5.07
C ASN A 22 6.27 13.32 -5.68
N ARG A 23 5.00 13.82 -5.76
CA ARG A 23 3.95 13.31 -6.68
C ARG A 23 3.81 11.79 -6.70
N THR A 24 3.74 11.19 -5.51
CA THR A 24 3.57 9.75 -5.33
C THR A 24 2.16 9.45 -4.81
N VAL A 25 1.51 8.46 -5.38
CA VAL A 25 0.25 7.91 -4.88
C VAL A 25 0.50 6.46 -4.46
N ALA A 26 0.08 6.13 -3.25
CA ALA A 26 0.20 4.80 -2.70
C ALA A 26 -1.18 4.20 -2.45
N PHE A 27 -1.42 3.00 -2.97
CA PHE A 27 -2.60 2.20 -2.68
C PHE A 27 -2.24 1.08 -1.72
N PHE A 28 -3.10 0.85 -0.76
CA PHE A 28 -3.01 -0.27 0.15
C PHE A 28 -4.10 -1.28 -0.18
N HIS A 29 -3.73 -2.35 -0.85
CA HIS A 29 -4.68 -3.38 -1.29
C HIS A 29 -4.10 -4.78 -1.03
N PRO A 30 -4.54 -5.47 0.03
CA PRO A 30 -3.90 -6.70 0.50
C PRO A 30 -4.02 -7.87 -0.46
N TYR A 31 -4.96 -7.85 -1.39
CA TYR A 31 -5.26 -8.94 -2.32
C TYR A 31 -5.39 -8.43 -3.77
N CYS A 32 -4.27 -8.32 -4.47
CA CYS A 32 -4.24 -7.86 -5.87
C CYS A 32 -4.49 -8.96 -6.90
N ASP A 33 -4.68 -10.21 -6.47
CA ASP A 33 -4.80 -11.39 -7.34
C ASP A 33 -6.09 -12.20 -7.12
N ALA A 34 -7.02 -11.71 -6.32
CA ALA A 34 -8.26 -12.41 -6.00
C ALA A 34 -9.34 -12.35 -7.11
N GLY A 35 -9.26 -11.36 -8.01
CA GLY A 35 -10.19 -11.19 -9.14
C GLY A 35 -11.54 -10.61 -8.77
N GLY A 36 -11.62 -9.93 -7.64
CA GLY A 36 -12.86 -9.35 -7.13
C GLY A 36 -13.15 -7.93 -7.64
N GLY A 37 -14.34 -7.44 -7.30
CA GLY A 37 -14.76 -6.07 -7.65
C GLY A 37 -13.84 -4.99 -7.06
N GLY A 38 -13.27 -5.21 -5.88
CA GLY A 38 -12.32 -4.29 -5.26
C GLY A 38 -11.04 -4.10 -6.08
N GLU A 39 -10.54 -5.16 -6.70
CA GLU A 39 -9.40 -5.07 -7.61
C GLU A 39 -9.72 -4.26 -8.86
N LYS A 40 -10.90 -4.46 -9.43
CA LYS A 40 -11.33 -3.66 -10.58
C LYS A 40 -11.33 -2.17 -10.24
N VAL A 41 -11.84 -1.80 -9.07
CA VAL A 41 -11.84 -0.41 -8.59
C VAL A 41 -10.40 0.10 -8.42
N LEU A 42 -9.50 -0.70 -7.84
CA LEU A 42 -8.09 -0.34 -7.69
C LEU A 42 -7.46 -0.03 -9.05
N TRP A 43 -7.56 -0.95 -10.00
CA TRP A 43 -6.90 -0.79 -11.30
C TRP A 43 -7.50 0.34 -12.13
N GLU A 44 -8.82 0.57 -12.05
CA GLU A 44 -9.46 1.72 -12.67
C GLU A 44 -9.01 3.04 -12.03
N ALA A 45 -8.83 3.09 -10.71
CA ALA A 45 -8.30 4.25 -10.02
C ALA A 45 -6.84 4.54 -10.43
N VAL A 46 -6.00 3.51 -10.53
CA VAL A 46 -4.62 3.61 -11.02
C VAL A 46 -4.61 4.20 -12.44
N ARG A 47 -5.44 3.66 -13.34
CA ARG A 47 -5.57 4.16 -14.71
C ARG A 47 -5.99 5.62 -14.74
N ALA A 48 -7.05 5.97 -14.02
CA ALA A 48 -7.59 7.34 -13.99
C ALA A 48 -6.56 8.36 -13.45
N ILE A 49 -5.80 7.99 -12.40
CA ILE A 49 -4.75 8.86 -11.85
C ILE A 49 -3.64 9.05 -12.88
N LYS A 50 -3.22 8.02 -13.57
CA LYS A 50 -2.18 8.12 -14.58
C LYS A 50 -2.61 8.89 -15.82
N GLU A 51 -3.86 8.79 -16.22
CA GLU A 51 -4.43 9.60 -17.30
C GLU A 51 -4.47 11.09 -16.93
N ALA A 52 -4.86 11.42 -15.70
CA ALA A 52 -4.94 12.79 -15.21
C ALA A 52 -3.56 13.37 -14.82
N HIS A 53 -2.66 12.54 -14.32
CA HIS A 53 -1.37 12.90 -13.76
C HIS A 53 -0.27 11.90 -14.16
N PRO A 54 0.21 11.94 -15.42
CA PRO A 54 1.22 11.00 -15.92
C PRO A 54 2.52 11.02 -15.11
N GLU A 55 2.82 12.17 -14.48
CA GLU A 55 4.03 12.40 -13.70
C GLU A 55 4.00 11.75 -12.31
N TYR A 56 2.87 11.17 -11.86
CA TYR A 56 2.77 10.57 -10.54
C TYR A 56 3.32 9.13 -10.56
N SER A 57 4.20 8.82 -9.62
CA SER A 57 4.62 7.45 -9.33
C SER A 57 3.54 6.73 -8.52
N ILE A 58 3.18 5.52 -8.91
CA ILE A 58 2.16 4.73 -8.23
C ILE A 58 2.79 3.51 -7.58
N PHE A 59 2.56 3.37 -6.27
CA PHE A 59 2.94 2.22 -5.48
C PHE A 59 1.69 1.49 -5.00
N ILE A 60 1.68 0.17 -5.11
CA ILE A 60 0.60 -0.68 -4.62
C ILE A 60 1.18 -1.64 -3.59
N TYR A 61 0.78 -1.48 -2.34
CA TYR A 61 1.16 -2.37 -1.25
C TYR A 61 0.23 -3.58 -1.22
N THR A 62 0.79 -4.74 -1.51
CA THR A 62 0.05 -6.00 -1.53
C THR A 62 0.69 -7.07 -0.65
N GLY A 63 -0.11 -7.99 -0.16
CA GLY A 63 0.36 -9.17 0.57
C GLY A 63 0.43 -10.42 -0.30
N ASP A 64 0.21 -10.32 -1.61
CA ASP A 64 0.28 -11.48 -2.49
C ASP A 64 1.73 -11.90 -2.77
N ASP A 65 1.97 -13.21 -2.83
CA ASP A 65 3.30 -13.77 -3.07
C ASP A 65 3.65 -13.90 -4.56
N ALA A 66 2.69 -13.66 -5.45
CA ALA A 66 2.91 -13.74 -6.88
C ALA A 66 3.94 -12.69 -7.36
N ALA A 67 4.60 -12.98 -8.46
CA ALA A 67 5.50 -12.04 -9.10
C ALA A 67 4.73 -10.80 -9.59
N GLU A 68 5.36 -9.64 -9.55
CA GLU A 68 4.78 -8.35 -9.96
C GLU A 68 4.22 -8.42 -11.37
N ASP A 69 5.02 -8.90 -12.32
CA ASP A 69 4.63 -9.03 -13.73
C ASP A 69 3.41 -9.94 -13.92
N ALA A 70 3.31 -11.00 -13.10
CA ALA A 70 2.18 -11.92 -13.17
C ALA A 70 0.88 -11.29 -12.62
N ILE A 71 0.96 -10.47 -11.59
CA ILE A 71 -0.18 -9.73 -11.06
C ILE A 71 -0.67 -8.70 -12.08
N LEU A 72 0.24 -7.91 -12.65
CA LEU A 72 -0.08 -6.90 -13.65
C LEU A 72 -0.66 -7.53 -14.93
N ALA A 73 -0.06 -8.61 -15.43
CA ALA A 73 -0.56 -9.32 -16.61
C ALA A 73 -1.98 -9.87 -16.39
N ARG A 74 -2.27 -10.40 -15.20
CA ARG A 74 -3.61 -10.87 -14.85
C ARG A 74 -4.61 -9.73 -14.74
N ALA A 75 -4.23 -8.59 -14.16
CA ALA A 75 -5.07 -7.41 -14.09
C ALA A 75 -5.45 -6.90 -15.49
N VAL A 76 -4.46 -6.79 -16.37
CA VAL A 76 -4.67 -6.39 -17.78
C VAL A 76 -5.61 -7.36 -18.49
N SER A 77 -5.34 -8.68 -18.43
CA SER A 77 -6.13 -9.67 -19.13
C SER A 77 -7.56 -9.82 -18.59
N ARG A 78 -7.74 -9.68 -17.27
CA ARG A 78 -9.02 -9.88 -16.61
C ARG A 78 -9.96 -8.69 -16.73
N PHE A 79 -9.42 -7.49 -16.66
CA PHE A 79 -10.21 -6.26 -16.65
C PHE A 79 -10.13 -5.48 -17.95
N ASP A 80 -9.41 -5.99 -18.96
CA ASP A 80 -9.20 -5.33 -20.26
C ASP A 80 -8.70 -3.88 -20.14
N LEU A 81 -7.72 -3.69 -19.23
CA LEU A 81 -7.16 -2.38 -18.91
C LEU A 81 -5.78 -2.20 -19.52
N LYS A 82 -5.51 -1.01 -20.01
CA LYS A 82 -4.15 -0.59 -20.36
C LYS A 82 -3.51 0.02 -19.10
N LEU A 83 -2.63 -0.72 -18.47
CA LEU A 83 -1.87 -0.24 -17.33
C LEU A 83 -0.54 0.34 -17.78
N PRO A 84 -0.06 1.44 -17.16
CA PRO A 84 1.26 1.98 -17.43
C PRO A 84 2.36 1.08 -16.84
N ASP A 85 3.56 1.17 -17.45
CA ASP A 85 4.71 0.30 -17.09
C ASP A 85 5.42 0.75 -15.80
N ASP A 86 5.08 1.91 -15.25
CA ASP A 86 5.75 2.52 -14.09
C ASP A 86 5.02 2.31 -12.76
N ILE A 87 4.14 1.32 -12.70
CA ILE A 87 3.49 0.89 -11.46
C ILE A 87 4.44 -0.04 -10.72
N ARG A 88 4.60 0.19 -9.41
CA ARG A 88 5.41 -0.69 -8.55
C ARG A 88 4.56 -1.38 -7.50
N LEU A 89 4.69 -2.70 -7.44
CA LEU A 89 4.09 -3.49 -6.37
C LEU A 89 5.10 -3.69 -5.24
N VAL A 90 4.68 -3.36 -4.03
CA VAL A 90 5.49 -3.53 -2.80
C VAL A 90 4.87 -4.64 -1.96
N LYS A 91 5.58 -5.74 -1.82
CA LYS A 91 5.12 -6.88 -1.02
C LYS A 91 5.23 -6.58 0.48
N LEU A 92 4.13 -6.78 1.20
CA LEU A 92 4.06 -6.67 2.65
C LEU A 92 4.21 -8.05 3.29
N LYS A 93 5.18 -8.20 4.18
CA LYS A 93 5.47 -9.47 4.87
C LYS A 93 4.52 -9.77 6.01
N TYR A 94 4.02 -8.75 6.68
CA TYR A 94 3.23 -8.88 7.91
C TYR A 94 1.72 -8.87 7.68
N ARG A 95 1.25 -9.14 6.43
CA ARG A 95 -0.18 -9.20 6.09
C ARG A 95 -0.97 -10.12 7.03
N TRP A 96 -0.40 -11.25 7.42
CA TRP A 96 -1.04 -12.22 8.29
C TRP A 96 -1.51 -11.63 9.63
N LEU A 97 -0.90 -10.53 10.10
CA LEU A 97 -1.30 -9.85 11.33
C LEU A 97 -2.69 -9.19 11.24
N VAL A 98 -3.20 -8.91 10.05
CA VAL A 98 -4.54 -8.32 9.87
C VAL A 98 -5.60 -9.37 9.53
N GLU A 99 -5.22 -10.61 9.37
CA GLU A 99 -6.16 -11.71 9.11
C GLU A 99 -6.88 -12.15 10.38
N ALA A 100 -8.20 -12.29 10.30
CA ALA A 100 -9.02 -12.70 11.44
C ALA A 100 -8.64 -14.10 11.98
N SER A 101 -8.14 -14.97 11.10
CA SER A 101 -7.68 -16.32 11.45
C SER A 101 -6.47 -16.33 12.39
N THR A 102 -5.66 -15.25 12.37
CA THR A 102 -4.49 -15.11 13.24
C THR A 102 -4.86 -14.83 14.68
N TRP A 103 -6.04 -14.24 14.91
CA TRP A 103 -6.50 -13.79 16.22
C TRP A 103 -7.79 -14.49 16.63
N PRO A 104 -7.73 -15.69 17.26
CA PRO A 104 -8.92 -16.43 17.66
C PRO A 104 -9.70 -15.73 18.78
N TYR A 105 -9.01 -14.89 19.57
CA TYR A 105 -9.59 -14.05 20.64
C TYR A 105 -9.12 -12.61 20.47
N PHE A 106 -9.96 -11.66 20.86
CA PHE A 106 -9.68 -10.20 20.74
C PHE A 106 -9.36 -9.75 19.32
N THR A 107 -10.05 -10.29 18.34
CA THR A 107 -9.79 -10.09 16.90
C THR A 107 -9.64 -8.62 16.53
N LEU A 108 -10.52 -7.74 17.00
CA LEU A 108 -10.47 -6.31 16.69
C LEU A 108 -9.20 -5.65 17.25
N ALA A 109 -8.82 -5.95 18.50
CA ALA A 109 -7.61 -5.38 19.08
C ALA A 109 -6.34 -5.90 18.37
N GLY A 110 -6.29 -7.21 18.09
CA GLY A 110 -5.19 -7.84 17.36
C GLY A 110 -5.04 -7.27 15.95
N GLN A 111 -6.12 -7.16 15.20
CA GLN A 111 -6.12 -6.58 13.87
C GLN A 111 -5.76 -5.09 13.87
N SER A 112 -6.16 -4.33 14.89
CA SER A 112 -5.78 -2.92 15.03
C SER A 112 -4.27 -2.77 15.23
N ILE A 113 -3.66 -3.59 16.10
CA ILE A 113 -2.21 -3.60 16.29
C ILE A 113 -1.50 -4.08 15.02
N GLY A 114 -2.02 -5.13 14.37
CA GLY A 114 -1.50 -5.65 13.11
C GLY A 114 -1.53 -4.60 12.00
N SER A 115 -2.58 -3.80 11.92
CA SER A 115 -2.70 -2.71 10.95
C SER A 115 -1.65 -1.62 11.15
N ILE A 116 -1.32 -1.29 12.41
CA ILE A 116 -0.26 -0.32 12.72
C ILE A 116 1.09 -0.86 12.27
N ILE A 117 1.40 -2.13 12.56
CA ILE A 117 2.66 -2.76 12.16
C ILE A 117 2.77 -2.80 10.63
N LEU A 118 1.68 -3.15 9.95
CA LEU A 118 1.64 -3.21 8.49
C LEU A 118 1.81 -1.82 7.84
N ALA A 119 1.21 -0.80 8.43
CA ALA A 119 1.39 0.58 7.98
C ALA A 119 2.85 1.06 8.17
N LEU A 120 3.48 0.72 9.30
CA LEU A 120 4.89 1.01 9.53
C LEU A 120 5.80 0.28 8.54
N GLU A 121 5.53 -0.99 8.23
CA GLU A 121 6.26 -1.73 7.20
C GLU A 121 6.17 -1.02 5.84
N ALA A 122 4.98 -0.58 5.45
CA ALA A 122 4.77 0.13 4.19
C ALA A 122 5.61 1.42 4.11
N VAL A 123 5.59 2.21 5.19
CA VAL A 123 6.37 3.46 5.27
C VAL A 123 7.88 3.23 5.18
N ILE A 124 8.38 2.19 5.87
CA ILE A 124 9.83 1.87 5.87
C ILE A 124 10.26 1.41 4.47
N LYS A 125 9.46 0.57 3.82
CA LYS A 125 9.78 0.07 2.46
C LYS A 125 9.77 1.17 1.41
N GLU A 126 8.87 2.13 1.53
CA GLU A 126 8.85 3.29 0.65
C GLU A 126 10.12 4.14 0.80
N SER A 127 10.60 4.33 2.03
CA SER A 127 11.82 5.08 2.31
C SER A 127 13.09 4.44 1.76
N GLY A 128 13.10 3.13 1.55
CA GLY A 128 14.24 2.38 1.03
C GLY A 128 14.26 2.25 -0.50
N SER A 129 13.20 2.70 -1.19
CA SER A 129 13.05 2.60 -2.65
C SER A 129 13.30 3.93 -3.38
N ALA A 130 13.69 4.98 -2.64
CA ALA A 130 13.97 6.31 -3.16
C ALA A 130 15.45 6.51 -3.50
#